data_88be28012797bd40e95623472220162f
#
_entry.id   88be28012797bd40e95623472220162f
#
_cell.length_a   1.000
_cell.length_b   1.000
_cell.length_c   1.000
_cell.angle_alpha   90.00
_cell.angle_beta   90.00
_cell.angle_gamma   90.00
#
_symmetry.space_group_name_H-M   'P 1'
#
loop_
_entity.id
_entity.type
_entity.pdbx_description
1 polymer ?
#
loop_
_entity_poly.entity_id
_entity_poly.type
_entity_poly.pdbx_seq_one_letter_code
_entity_poly.pdbx_strand_id
1 'polypeptide(L)'
;GPSGCGKSTLLNCIAGLLEPTDGQIYIKDRNVTWEEPKDRGIGMVFQSYALYPQMTVEKNLSFGLQVAKVPKEEIDRRVKRAAGILQIEPLLKRKPAELSGGQRQRVAIGRALVRDVDVFLFDEPLSNLDAKLRSELRVEIKRLHQSLKNTMIYVTHDQIEALTLADRIAIMKSGVIQQLADPVTIYNKPRNLFVAGFIGSPSMNFLRGELIEKDGKVVFTTNGVTFALDGYHAETPLVAGRAVVLGVRPEHVRVDADIVGGEVHEAIVDIEEPMGADNLIWLKHAGHTMSVRVGGHRRFSPGTKVRLGLDMTMASLFDAQSEERL
;
A
#
# COMPACT_ATOMS: atom_id res chain seq x y z
N GLY A 1 4.67 -1.49 -5.03
CA GLY A 1 4.89 -1.59 -6.47
C GLY A 1 4.53 -2.98 -7.00
N PRO A 2 4.37 -3.17 -8.33
CA PRO A 2 4.00 -4.44 -8.96
C PRO A 2 5.04 -5.54 -8.69
N SER A 3 4.68 -6.80 -9.02
CA SER A 3 5.64 -7.91 -8.93
C SER A 3 6.87 -7.65 -9.83
N GLY A 4 8.05 -8.03 -9.38
CA GLY A 4 9.29 -7.85 -10.13
C GLY A 4 9.88 -6.44 -10.16
N CYS A 5 9.30 -5.46 -9.45
CA CYS A 5 9.84 -4.08 -9.46
C CYS A 5 11.06 -3.85 -8.54
N GLY A 6 11.63 -4.90 -7.91
CA GLY A 6 12.86 -4.81 -7.12
C GLY A 6 12.68 -4.69 -5.59
N LYS A 7 11.46 -4.85 -5.03
CA LYS A 7 11.21 -4.72 -3.58
C LYS A 7 12.05 -5.69 -2.73
N SER A 8 11.95 -6.99 -3.00
CA SER A 8 12.71 -8.01 -2.27
C SER A 8 14.21 -7.90 -2.53
N THR A 9 14.62 -7.46 -3.73
CA THR A 9 16.03 -7.16 -4.04
C THR A 9 16.57 -6.07 -3.11
N LEU A 10 15.86 -4.94 -3.01
CA LEU A 10 16.22 -3.86 -2.10
C LEU A 10 16.25 -4.32 -0.64
N LEU A 11 15.23 -5.11 -0.23
CA LEU A 11 15.18 -5.66 1.13
C LEU A 11 16.39 -6.56 1.41
N ASN A 12 16.78 -7.42 0.45
CA ASN A 12 17.94 -8.30 0.58
C ASN A 12 19.27 -7.52 0.63
N CYS A 13 19.40 -6.41 -0.09
CA CYS A 13 20.55 -5.51 0.04
C CYS A 13 20.62 -4.92 1.46
N ILE A 14 19.49 -4.44 2.00
CA ILE A 14 19.44 -3.92 3.38
C ILE A 14 19.79 -5.02 4.39
N ALA A 15 19.31 -6.24 4.15
CA ALA A 15 19.60 -7.40 4.99
C ALA A 15 21.07 -7.88 4.91
N GLY A 16 21.84 -7.47 3.89
CA GLY A 16 23.19 -7.98 3.64
C GLY A 16 23.23 -9.37 3.00
N LEU A 17 22.09 -9.81 2.46
CA LEU A 17 21.98 -11.06 1.71
C LEU A 17 22.36 -10.88 0.23
N LEU A 18 22.42 -9.65 -0.22
CA LEU A 18 22.82 -9.25 -1.56
C LEU A 18 23.67 -7.97 -1.46
N GLU A 19 24.78 -7.95 -2.17
CA GLU A 19 25.66 -6.77 -2.21
C GLU A 19 25.06 -5.71 -3.16
N PRO A 20 25.00 -4.42 -2.75
CA PRO A 20 24.62 -3.36 -3.66
C PRO A 20 25.74 -3.11 -4.68
N THR A 21 25.39 -2.84 -5.93
CA THR A 21 26.37 -2.50 -6.98
C THR A 21 26.99 -1.13 -6.70
N ASP A 22 26.21 -0.20 -6.15
CA ASP A 22 26.62 1.15 -5.81
C ASP A 22 25.75 1.68 -4.66
N GLY A 23 26.20 2.77 -4.00
CA GLY A 23 25.51 3.38 -2.89
C GLY A 23 25.91 2.81 -1.53
N GLN A 24 25.29 3.33 -0.48
CA GLN A 24 25.61 3.00 0.91
C GLN A 24 24.33 2.79 1.73
N ILE A 25 24.42 1.90 2.71
CA ILE A 25 23.33 1.55 3.63
C ILE A 25 23.73 1.96 5.03
N TYR A 26 22.88 2.77 5.66
CA TYR A 26 23.08 3.25 7.02
C TYR A 26 21.97 2.76 7.94
N ILE A 27 22.32 2.26 9.12
CA ILE A 27 21.40 1.91 10.20
C ILE A 27 21.88 2.64 11.46
N LYS A 28 21.03 3.53 12.02
CA LYS A 28 21.41 4.40 13.16
C LYS A 28 22.75 5.10 12.93
N ASP A 29 22.90 5.78 11.80
CA ASP A 29 24.09 6.53 11.40
C ASP A 29 25.37 5.68 11.22
N ARG A 30 25.31 4.36 11.40
CA ARG A 30 26.39 3.43 11.12
C ARG A 30 26.28 2.93 9.68
N ASN A 31 27.38 3.05 8.91
CA ASN A 31 27.47 2.44 7.59
C ASN A 31 27.63 0.92 7.73
N VAL A 32 26.62 0.19 7.24
CA VAL A 32 26.55 -1.28 7.32
C VAL A 32 26.66 -1.95 5.95
N THR A 33 27.03 -1.20 4.92
CA THR A 33 26.99 -1.65 3.51
C THR A 33 27.71 -2.99 3.32
N TRP A 34 28.88 -3.14 3.93
CA TRP A 34 29.75 -4.31 3.78
C TRP A 34 29.77 -5.23 5.01
N GLU A 35 28.91 -4.93 6.00
CA GLU A 35 28.78 -5.79 7.18
C GLU A 35 27.96 -7.06 6.86
N GLU A 36 28.31 -8.17 7.50
CA GLU A 36 27.52 -9.40 7.38
C GLU A 36 26.14 -9.23 8.02
N PRO A 37 25.11 -9.99 7.55
CA PRO A 37 23.73 -9.90 8.05
C PRO A 37 23.61 -9.98 9.59
N LYS A 38 24.46 -10.81 10.23
CA LYS A 38 24.46 -11.00 11.70
C LYS A 38 24.85 -9.75 12.49
N ASP A 39 25.66 -8.87 11.87
CA ASP A 39 26.27 -7.70 12.52
C ASP A 39 25.49 -6.39 12.25
N ARG A 40 24.48 -6.42 11.35
CA ARG A 40 23.67 -5.25 10.96
C ARG A 40 22.60 -4.84 11.99
N GLY A 41 22.37 -5.63 13.05
CA GLY A 41 21.33 -5.34 14.04
C GLY A 41 19.90 -5.47 13.49
N ILE A 42 19.68 -6.38 12.55
CA ILE A 42 18.39 -6.59 11.87
C ILE A 42 17.74 -7.93 12.24
N GLY A 43 16.40 -7.96 12.20
CA GLY A 43 15.60 -9.18 12.27
C GLY A 43 14.75 -9.32 11.01
N MET A 44 14.85 -10.46 10.31
CA MET A 44 14.13 -10.67 9.06
C MET A 44 13.05 -11.75 9.21
N VAL A 45 11.87 -11.46 8.67
CA VAL A 45 10.73 -12.36 8.55
C VAL A 45 10.52 -12.64 7.06
N PHE A 46 10.73 -13.88 6.65
CA PHE A 46 10.61 -14.31 5.26
C PHE A 46 9.17 -14.71 4.91
N GLN A 47 8.81 -14.62 3.66
CA GLN A 47 7.52 -15.03 3.11
C GLN A 47 7.18 -16.50 3.42
N SER A 48 8.18 -17.40 3.42
CA SER A 48 8.03 -18.83 3.74
C SER A 48 8.03 -19.14 5.24
N TYR A 49 8.05 -18.11 6.11
CA TYR A 49 8.23 -18.21 7.56
C TYR A 49 9.59 -18.77 8.02
N ALA A 50 10.22 -19.61 7.21
CA ALA A 50 11.53 -20.24 7.43
C ALA A 50 11.69 -20.89 8.83
N LEU A 51 10.63 -21.52 9.36
CA LEU A 51 10.67 -22.20 10.65
C LEU A 51 11.43 -23.52 10.55
N TYR A 52 12.17 -23.88 11.58
CA TYR A 52 12.83 -25.16 11.71
C TYR A 52 11.77 -26.25 12.02
N PRO A 53 11.45 -27.16 11.08
CA PRO A 53 10.26 -28.02 11.19
C PRO A 53 10.37 -29.06 12.30
N GLN A 54 11.58 -29.47 12.67
CA GLN A 54 11.83 -30.47 13.72
C GLN A 54 11.90 -29.86 15.13
N MET A 55 11.98 -28.54 15.24
CA MET A 55 12.07 -27.83 16.51
C MET A 55 10.69 -27.40 17.00
N THR A 56 10.47 -27.44 18.32
CA THR A 56 9.28 -26.81 18.92
C THR A 56 9.29 -25.30 18.71
N VAL A 57 8.16 -24.63 18.96
CA VAL A 57 8.06 -23.17 18.93
C VAL A 57 9.10 -22.54 19.83
N GLU A 58 9.21 -22.98 21.09
CA GLU A 58 10.21 -22.50 22.05
C GLU A 58 11.64 -22.63 21.51
N LYS A 59 11.99 -23.77 20.92
CA LYS A 59 13.29 -23.98 20.30
C LYS A 59 13.49 -23.11 19.06
N ASN A 60 12.46 -22.91 18.23
CA ASN A 60 12.51 -21.98 17.10
C ASN A 60 12.82 -20.55 17.55
N LEU A 61 12.21 -20.09 18.65
CA LEU A 61 12.46 -18.76 19.22
C LEU A 61 13.85 -18.64 19.81
N SER A 62 14.30 -19.64 20.56
CA SER A 62 15.57 -19.58 21.33
C SER A 62 16.81 -19.92 20.51
N PHE A 63 16.72 -20.62 19.38
CA PHE A 63 17.86 -21.16 18.64
C PHE A 63 18.90 -20.11 18.28
N GLY A 64 18.51 -18.99 17.70
CA GLY A 64 19.44 -17.91 17.33
C GLY A 64 20.18 -17.31 18.52
N LEU A 65 19.52 -17.22 19.69
CA LEU A 65 20.13 -16.72 20.93
C LEU A 65 21.10 -17.73 21.51
N GLN A 66 20.79 -19.04 21.41
CA GLN A 66 21.70 -20.13 21.85
C GLN A 66 22.98 -20.15 21.01
N VAL A 67 22.85 -20.00 19.67
CA VAL A 67 24.01 -19.90 18.77
C VAL A 67 24.86 -18.67 19.10
N ALA A 68 24.23 -17.56 19.46
CA ALA A 68 24.90 -16.34 19.91
C ALA A 68 25.45 -16.43 21.34
N LYS A 69 25.34 -17.61 22.01
CA LYS A 69 25.83 -17.88 23.39
C LYS A 69 25.25 -16.92 24.44
N VAL A 70 24.02 -16.46 24.24
CA VAL A 70 23.29 -15.64 25.23
C VAL A 70 23.03 -16.50 26.48
N PRO A 71 23.17 -15.94 27.71
CA PRO A 71 22.86 -16.67 28.94
C PRO A 71 21.44 -17.22 28.97
N LYS A 72 21.25 -18.43 29.53
CA LYS A 72 19.97 -19.13 29.52
C LYS A 72 18.83 -18.32 30.14
N GLU A 73 19.09 -17.67 31.27
CA GLU A 73 18.10 -16.81 31.95
C GLU A 73 17.60 -15.68 31.06
N GLU A 74 18.50 -15.07 30.28
CA GLU A 74 18.15 -14.03 29.33
C GLU A 74 17.38 -14.57 28.12
N ILE A 75 17.73 -15.76 27.64
CA ILE A 75 16.95 -16.46 26.59
C ILE A 75 15.53 -16.70 27.08
N ASP A 76 15.35 -17.27 28.27
CA ASP A 76 14.04 -17.58 28.83
C ASP A 76 13.20 -16.31 29.01
N ARG A 77 13.81 -15.22 29.46
CA ARG A 77 13.18 -13.90 29.59
C ARG A 77 12.68 -13.37 28.24
N ARG A 78 13.54 -13.39 27.21
CA ARG A 78 13.21 -12.89 25.86
C ARG A 78 12.15 -13.73 25.19
N VAL A 79 12.25 -15.05 25.28
CA VAL A 79 11.25 -15.97 24.72
C VAL A 79 9.90 -15.77 25.40
N LYS A 80 9.84 -15.67 26.72
CA LYS A 80 8.60 -15.40 27.45
C LYS A 80 7.97 -14.07 27.05
N ARG A 81 8.79 -12.99 26.97
CA ARG A 81 8.33 -11.68 26.50
C ARG A 81 7.74 -11.74 25.09
N ALA A 82 8.45 -12.34 24.15
CA ALA A 82 7.99 -12.46 22.75
C ALA A 82 6.73 -13.32 22.64
N ALA A 83 6.67 -14.44 23.38
CA ALA A 83 5.50 -15.31 23.41
C ALA A 83 4.27 -14.57 23.93
N GLY A 84 4.41 -13.78 25.01
CA GLY A 84 3.32 -12.97 25.57
C GLY A 84 2.80 -11.90 24.61
N ILE A 85 3.72 -11.15 23.97
CA ILE A 85 3.35 -10.12 22.97
C ILE A 85 2.55 -10.74 21.82
N LEU A 86 2.95 -11.92 21.36
CA LEU A 86 2.38 -12.61 20.20
C LEU A 86 1.26 -13.59 20.55
N GLN A 87 0.94 -13.75 21.86
CA GLN A 87 -0.08 -14.67 22.37
C GLN A 87 0.14 -16.12 21.90
N ILE A 88 1.38 -16.59 21.95
CA ILE A 88 1.76 -17.95 21.52
C ILE A 88 2.30 -18.82 22.66
N GLU A 89 2.14 -18.41 23.93
CA GLU A 89 2.58 -19.19 25.09
C GLU A 89 2.00 -20.63 25.10
N PRO A 90 0.71 -20.84 24.78
CA PRO A 90 0.16 -22.20 24.74
C PRO A 90 0.73 -23.09 23.65
N LEU A 91 1.45 -22.49 22.70
CA LEU A 91 2.01 -23.16 21.52
C LEU A 91 3.49 -23.53 21.67
N LEU A 92 4.17 -23.09 22.75
CA LEU A 92 5.62 -23.19 22.91
C LEU A 92 6.16 -24.63 22.76
N LYS A 93 5.38 -25.63 23.16
CA LYS A 93 5.76 -27.04 23.06
C LYS A 93 5.40 -27.71 21.74
N ARG A 94 4.61 -27.06 20.87
CA ARG A 94 4.20 -27.59 19.55
C ARG A 94 5.30 -27.44 18.52
N LYS A 95 5.24 -28.29 17.47
CA LYS A 95 6.07 -28.18 16.27
C LYS A 95 5.33 -27.41 15.18
N PRO A 96 6.03 -26.83 14.17
CA PRO A 96 5.41 -26.08 13.08
C PRO A 96 4.31 -26.81 12.32
N ALA A 97 4.40 -28.15 12.18
CA ALA A 97 3.38 -28.97 11.52
C ALA A 97 2.03 -28.98 12.27
N GLU A 98 2.03 -28.70 13.56
CA GLU A 98 0.85 -28.68 14.44
C GLU A 98 0.21 -27.28 14.55
N LEU A 99 0.69 -26.31 13.77
CA LEU A 99 0.29 -24.90 13.82
C LEU A 99 -0.52 -24.52 12.57
N SER A 100 -1.49 -23.62 12.77
CA SER A 100 -2.14 -22.93 11.65
C SER A 100 -1.17 -21.97 10.93
N GLY A 101 -1.55 -21.49 9.74
CA GLY A 101 -0.75 -20.50 8.99
C GLY A 101 -0.41 -19.26 9.81
N GLY A 102 -1.40 -18.66 10.46
CA GLY A 102 -1.20 -17.48 11.32
C GLY A 102 -0.38 -17.77 12.57
N GLN A 103 -0.51 -18.96 13.17
CA GLN A 103 0.34 -19.35 14.29
C GLN A 103 1.81 -19.50 13.86
N ARG A 104 2.06 -20.12 12.70
CA ARG A 104 3.43 -20.19 12.11
C ARG A 104 4.02 -18.81 11.88
N GLN A 105 3.21 -17.89 11.38
CA GLN A 105 3.66 -16.51 11.16
C GLN A 105 4.00 -15.79 12.46
N ARG A 106 3.16 -15.89 13.50
CA ARG A 106 3.49 -15.31 14.82
C ARG A 106 4.81 -15.87 15.37
N VAL A 107 5.07 -17.15 15.18
CA VAL A 107 6.35 -17.76 15.55
C VAL A 107 7.51 -17.18 14.73
N ALA A 108 7.35 -16.96 13.43
CA ALA A 108 8.36 -16.33 12.59
C ALA A 108 8.67 -14.88 13.01
N ILE A 109 7.63 -14.10 13.33
CA ILE A 109 7.79 -12.75 13.92
C ILE A 109 8.52 -12.84 15.26
N GLY A 110 8.15 -13.82 16.11
CA GLY A 110 8.77 -14.05 17.42
C GLY A 110 10.26 -14.34 17.31
N ARG A 111 10.70 -15.09 16.31
CA ARG A 111 12.14 -15.34 16.07
C ARG A 111 12.94 -14.06 15.79
N ALA A 112 12.35 -13.09 15.11
CA ALA A 112 12.96 -11.79 14.93
C ALA A 112 12.92 -10.99 16.24
N LEU A 113 11.79 -11.01 16.93
CA LEU A 113 11.54 -10.21 18.14
C LEU A 113 12.45 -10.55 19.33
N VAL A 114 12.81 -11.84 19.51
CA VAL A 114 13.70 -12.26 20.59
C VAL A 114 15.15 -11.75 20.44
N ARG A 115 15.55 -11.31 19.24
CA ARG A 115 16.93 -10.88 18.96
C ARG A 115 17.25 -9.47 19.45
N ASP A 116 16.26 -8.69 19.88
CA ASP A 116 16.45 -7.28 20.29
C ASP A 116 17.18 -6.47 19.20
N VAL A 117 16.50 -6.32 18.07
CA VAL A 117 17.06 -5.70 16.87
C VAL A 117 16.56 -4.26 16.69
N ASP A 118 17.33 -3.47 15.98
CA ASP A 118 17.02 -2.07 15.69
C ASP A 118 16.02 -1.93 14.54
N VAL A 119 16.09 -2.83 13.55
CA VAL A 119 15.28 -2.81 12.34
C VAL A 119 14.67 -4.18 12.08
N PHE A 120 13.37 -4.21 11.84
CA PHE A 120 12.66 -5.39 11.35
C PHE A 120 12.43 -5.31 9.85
N LEU A 121 12.73 -6.39 9.14
CA LEU A 121 12.49 -6.55 7.71
C LEU A 121 11.42 -7.61 7.50
N PHE A 122 10.33 -7.25 6.83
CA PHE A 122 9.23 -8.15 6.49
C PHE A 122 9.13 -8.29 4.98
N ASP A 123 9.35 -9.50 4.45
CA ASP A 123 9.20 -9.80 3.03
C ASP A 123 7.88 -10.53 2.78
N GLU A 124 6.84 -9.79 2.40
CA GLU A 124 5.48 -10.25 2.12
C GLU A 124 4.91 -11.22 3.17
N PRO A 125 4.95 -10.87 4.47
CA PRO A 125 4.69 -11.84 5.53
C PRO A 125 3.23 -12.34 5.57
N LEU A 126 2.27 -11.62 4.97
CA LEU A 126 0.85 -11.97 5.00
C LEU A 126 0.33 -12.57 3.68
N SER A 127 1.19 -12.71 2.66
CA SER A 127 0.77 -13.09 1.30
C SER A 127 0.11 -14.48 1.20
N ASN A 128 0.53 -15.43 2.06
CA ASN A 128 0.07 -16.82 2.02
C ASN A 128 -1.14 -17.11 2.95
N LEU A 129 -1.84 -16.06 3.41
CA LEU A 129 -2.94 -16.18 4.36
C LEU A 129 -4.28 -15.85 3.70
N ASP A 130 -5.36 -16.45 4.22
CA ASP A 130 -6.72 -16.08 3.86
C ASP A 130 -7.06 -14.65 4.31
N ALA A 131 -8.10 -14.06 3.72
CA ALA A 131 -8.46 -12.65 3.92
C ALA A 131 -8.80 -12.30 5.38
N LYS A 132 -9.47 -13.21 6.11
CA LYS A 132 -9.86 -12.98 7.52
C LYS A 132 -8.61 -12.92 8.40
N LEU A 133 -7.77 -13.93 8.31
CA LEU A 133 -6.55 -14.04 9.10
C LEU A 133 -5.56 -12.93 8.77
N ARG A 134 -5.45 -12.55 7.48
CA ARG A 134 -4.65 -11.40 7.04
C ARG A 134 -5.11 -10.11 7.71
N SER A 135 -6.43 -9.87 7.78
CA SER A 135 -6.99 -8.69 8.44
C SER A 135 -6.68 -8.64 9.94
N GLU A 136 -6.81 -9.79 10.64
CA GLU A 136 -6.50 -9.91 12.06
C GLU A 136 -5.01 -9.63 12.34
N LEU A 137 -4.12 -10.28 11.59
CA LEU A 137 -2.66 -10.13 11.78
C LEU A 137 -2.14 -8.75 11.38
N ARG A 138 -2.76 -8.08 10.41
CA ARG A 138 -2.44 -6.69 10.09
C ARG A 138 -2.64 -5.78 11.30
N VAL A 139 -3.76 -5.92 12.01
CA VAL A 139 -4.00 -5.16 13.25
C VAL A 139 -2.95 -5.48 14.31
N GLU A 140 -2.56 -6.75 14.45
CA GLU A 140 -1.52 -7.15 15.41
C GLU A 140 -0.15 -6.57 15.06
N ILE A 141 0.25 -6.59 13.79
CA ILE A 141 1.50 -5.97 13.34
C ILE A 141 1.50 -4.47 13.63
N LYS A 142 0.36 -3.77 13.38
CA LYS A 142 0.23 -2.34 13.72
C LYS A 142 0.42 -2.09 15.22
N ARG A 143 -0.22 -2.90 16.06
CA ARG A 143 -0.06 -2.82 17.53
C ARG A 143 1.40 -3.10 17.95
N LEU A 144 2.03 -4.10 17.34
CA LEU A 144 3.42 -4.45 17.59
C LEU A 144 4.35 -3.28 17.26
N HIS A 145 4.18 -2.67 16.08
CA HIS A 145 4.93 -1.49 15.67
C HIS A 145 4.79 -0.34 16.69
N GLN A 146 3.54 -0.03 17.09
CA GLN A 146 3.29 1.02 18.08
C GLN A 146 3.92 0.74 19.45
N SER A 147 4.00 -0.53 19.86
CA SER A 147 4.57 -0.92 21.15
C SER A 147 6.10 -0.96 21.18
N LEU A 148 6.73 -1.38 20.08
CA LEU A 148 8.19 -1.52 19.99
C LEU A 148 8.89 -0.22 19.63
N LYS A 149 8.22 0.64 18.83
CA LYS A 149 8.78 1.90 18.29
C LYS A 149 10.08 1.72 17.50
N ASN A 150 10.34 0.51 17.00
CA ASN A 150 11.49 0.19 16.16
C ASN A 150 11.17 0.49 14.71
N THR A 151 12.20 0.69 13.88
CA THR A 151 12.02 0.81 12.43
C THR A 151 11.58 -0.52 11.84
N MET A 152 10.49 -0.51 11.08
CA MET A 152 9.99 -1.68 10.35
C MET A 152 9.96 -1.38 8.85
N ILE A 153 10.66 -2.18 8.06
CA ILE A 153 10.57 -2.14 6.60
C ILE A 153 9.70 -3.31 6.17
N TYR A 154 8.56 -2.98 5.55
CA TYR A 154 7.53 -3.95 5.20
C TYR A 154 7.31 -3.98 3.69
N VAL A 155 7.63 -5.09 3.07
CA VAL A 155 7.37 -5.34 1.64
C VAL A 155 6.01 -6.00 1.50
N THR A 156 5.18 -5.46 0.63
CA THR A 156 3.88 -6.03 0.27
C THR A 156 3.49 -5.67 -1.16
N HIS A 157 2.65 -6.47 -1.77
CA HIS A 157 1.91 -6.14 -2.98
C HIS A 157 0.45 -5.76 -2.67
N ASP A 158 -0.01 -5.92 -1.42
CA ASP A 158 -1.34 -5.53 -0.96
C ASP A 158 -1.36 -4.05 -0.58
N GLN A 159 -2.21 -3.28 -1.28
CA GLN A 159 -2.33 -1.84 -1.06
C GLN A 159 -2.94 -1.51 0.30
N ILE A 160 -3.87 -2.35 0.79
CA ILE A 160 -4.52 -2.12 2.07
C ILE A 160 -3.50 -2.28 3.20
N GLU A 161 -2.59 -3.26 3.10
CA GLU A 161 -1.49 -3.41 4.05
C GLU A 161 -0.62 -2.14 4.07
N ALA A 162 -0.19 -1.68 2.89
CA ALA A 162 0.65 -0.48 2.79
C ALA A 162 -0.04 0.75 3.39
N LEU A 163 -1.29 1.03 3.01
CA LEU A 163 -2.03 2.21 3.46
C LEU A 163 -2.36 2.19 4.96
N THR A 164 -2.55 1.00 5.56
CA THR A 164 -2.96 0.89 6.97
C THR A 164 -1.79 0.73 7.94
N LEU A 165 -0.70 0.09 7.53
CA LEU A 165 0.43 -0.21 8.41
C LEU A 165 1.47 0.91 8.43
N ALA A 166 1.78 1.49 7.28
CA ALA A 166 2.94 2.33 7.10
C ALA A 166 2.77 3.75 7.64
N ASP A 167 3.87 4.35 8.10
CA ASP A 167 4.01 5.78 8.31
C ASP A 167 4.50 6.47 7.03
N ARG A 168 5.28 5.75 6.19
CA ARG A 168 5.71 6.18 4.86
C ARG A 168 5.66 5.02 3.88
N ILE A 169 5.23 5.29 2.65
CA ILE A 169 5.11 4.30 1.57
C ILE A 169 6.05 4.67 0.44
N ALA A 170 6.90 3.73 0.02
CA ALA A 170 7.68 3.81 -1.21
C ALA A 170 6.98 3.03 -2.33
N ILE A 171 6.55 3.70 -3.38
CA ILE A 171 6.00 3.06 -4.58
C ILE A 171 7.12 2.89 -5.60
N MET A 172 7.38 1.64 -6.00
CA MET A 172 8.45 1.30 -6.92
C MET A 172 7.91 0.85 -8.28
N LYS A 173 8.60 1.24 -9.36
CA LYS A 173 8.39 0.78 -10.74
C LYS A 173 9.76 0.50 -11.36
N SER A 174 9.99 -0.72 -11.83
CA SER A 174 11.24 -1.09 -12.55
C SER A 174 12.53 -0.65 -11.84
N GLY A 175 12.64 -0.93 -10.55
CA GLY A 175 13.82 -0.59 -9.74
C GLY A 175 13.87 0.85 -9.22
N VAL A 176 12.99 1.73 -9.67
CA VAL A 176 12.98 3.16 -9.31
C VAL A 176 11.84 3.49 -8.36
N ILE A 177 12.12 4.25 -7.30
CA ILE A 177 11.11 4.79 -6.40
C ILE A 177 10.40 5.95 -7.13
N GLN A 178 9.11 5.77 -7.40
CA GLN A 178 8.28 6.77 -8.06
C GLN A 178 7.80 7.86 -7.09
N GLN A 179 7.45 7.45 -5.87
CA GLN A 179 7.05 8.36 -4.80
C GLN A 179 7.35 7.73 -3.45
N LEU A 180 7.77 8.57 -2.49
CA LEU A 180 7.95 8.21 -1.09
C LEU A 180 7.29 9.29 -0.22
N ALA A 181 6.16 8.96 0.39
CA ALA A 181 5.40 9.89 1.24
C ALA A 181 4.54 9.11 2.26
N ASP A 182 3.82 9.84 3.11
CA ASP A 182 2.80 9.25 3.98
C ASP A 182 1.60 8.71 3.18
N PRO A 183 0.78 7.81 3.76
CA PRO A 183 -0.34 7.19 3.07
C PRO A 183 -1.36 8.18 2.49
N VAL A 184 -1.66 9.27 3.21
CA VAL A 184 -2.65 10.29 2.80
C VAL A 184 -2.14 11.04 1.58
N THR A 185 -0.88 11.45 1.58
CA THR A 185 -0.23 12.12 0.44
C THR A 185 -0.15 11.19 -0.78
N ILE A 186 0.24 9.93 -0.60
CA ILE A 186 0.29 8.95 -1.69
C ILE A 186 -1.08 8.78 -2.36
N TYR A 187 -2.15 8.76 -1.55
CA TYR A 187 -3.51 8.55 -2.05
C TYR A 187 -4.08 9.80 -2.72
N ASN A 188 -3.97 10.96 -2.08
CA ASN A 188 -4.62 12.20 -2.52
C ASN A 188 -3.77 13.04 -3.48
N LYS A 189 -2.44 12.94 -3.37
CA LYS A 189 -1.48 13.70 -4.20
C LYS A 189 -0.46 12.77 -4.87
N PRO A 190 -0.93 11.83 -5.73
CA PRO A 190 -0.02 10.97 -6.47
C PRO A 190 0.86 11.81 -7.39
N ARG A 191 2.17 11.53 -7.37
CA ARG A 191 3.16 12.30 -8.13
C ARG A 191 2.99 12.18 -9.64
N ASN A 192 2.58 11.00 -10.10
CA ASN A 192 2.43 10.73 -11.54
C ASN A 192 1.27 9.74 -11.80
N LEU A 193 0.94 9.56 -13.09
CA LEU A 193 -0.11 8.63 -13.54
C LEU A 193 0.08 7.20 -13.04
N PHE A 194 1.35 6.74 -12.97
CA PHE A 194 1.62 5.39 -12.47
C PHE A 194 1.20 5.23 -11.01
N VAL A 195 1.59 6.15 -10.14
CA VAL A 195 1.22 6.11 -8.71
C VAL A 195 -0.29 6.23 -8.55
N ALA A 196 -0.92 7.13 -9.28
CA ALA A 196 -2.37 7.35 -9.26
C ALA A 196 -3.16 6.11 -9.64
N GLY A 197 -2.73 5.40 -10.69
CA GLY A 197 -3.37 4.17 -11.17
C GLY A 197 -3.01 2.94 -10.35
N PHE A 198 -1.85 2.95 -9.67
CA PHE A 198 -1.42 1.82 -8.86
C PHE A 198 -2.12 1.78 -7.49
N ILE A 199 -2.42 2.93 -6.89
CA ILE A 199 -3.04 3.04 -5.55
C ILE A 199 -4.54 3.29 -5.67
N GLY A 200 -5.32 2.45 -5.00
CA GLY A 200 -6.77 2.47 -4.96
C GLY A 200 -7.39 1.22 -5.57
N SER A 201 -8.49 0.77 -5.02
CA SER A 201 -9.31 -0.34 -5.54
C SER A 201 -10.79 0.03 -5.44
N PRO A 202 -11.43 0.33 -6.59
CA PRO A 202 -10.85 0.48 -7.93
C PRO A 202 -9.80 1.57 -8.06
N SER A 203 -9.05 1.54 -9.16
CA SER A 203 -8.06 2.57 -9.48
C SER A 203 -8.74 3.91 -9.81
N MET A 204 -7.94 4.98 -9.85
CA MET A 204 -8.40 6.29 -10.30
C MET A 204 -8.95 6.23 -11.74
N ASN A 205 -10.05 6.92 -12.00
CA ASN A 205 -10.55 7.14 -13.35
C ASN A 205 -9.64 8.14 -14.08
N PHE A 206 -9.30 7.87 -15.34
CA PHE A 206 -8.47 8.74 -16.15
C PHE A 206 -9.22 9.17 -17.41
N LEU A 207 -9.39 10.48 -17.59
CA LEU A 207 -9.93 11.09 -18.78
C LEU A 207 -8.82 11.82 -19.52
N ARG A 208 -8.50 11.39 -20.74
CA ARG A 208 -7.51 12.06 -21.59
C ARG A 208 -8.16 13.22 -22.33
N GLY A 209 -7.51 14.37 -22.35
CA GLY A 209 -8.03 15.57 -22.99
C GLY A 209 -7.00 16.69 -23.06
N GLU A 210 -7.48 17.89 -23.11
CA GLU A 210 -6.62 19.09 -23.17
C GLU A 210 -7.20 20.23 -22.33
N LEU A 211 -6.36 21.18 -21.97
CA LEU A 211 -6.76 22.42 -21.35
C LEU A 211 -7.07 23.44 -22.46
N ILE A 212 -8.24 24.07 -22.40
CA ILE A 212 -8.62 25.14 -23.30
C ILE A 212 -9.02 26.40 -22.53
N GLU A 213 -8.98 27.54 -23.17
CA GLU A 213 -9.57 28.77 -22.64
C GLU A 213 -11.02 28.88 -23.04
N LYS A 214 -11.91 29.07 -22.08
CA LYS A 214 -13.34 29.29 -22.28
C LYS A 214 -13.83 30.35 -21.28
N ASP A 215 -14.44 31.40 -21.80
CA ASP A 215 -14.98 32.52 -20.99
C ASP A 215 -13.94 33.14 -20.02
N GLY A 216 -12.66 33.24 -20.47
CA GLY A 216 -11.57 33.77 -19.65
C GLY A 216 -11.05 32.85 -18.56
N LYS A 217 -11.48 31.59 -18.52
CA LYS A 217 -11.01 30.56 -17.60
C LYS A 217 -10.39 29.39 -18.35
N VAL A 218 -9.41 28.75 -17.73
CA VAL A 218 -8.89 27.47 -18.23
C VAL A 218 -9.80 26.34 -17.76
N VAL A 219 -10.27 25.55 -18.71
CA VAL A 219 -11.15 24.39 -18.48
C VAL A 219 -10.54 23.13 -19.09
N PHE A 220 -10.92 21.97 -18.60
CA PHE A 220 -10.55 20.70 -19.21
C PHE A 220 -11.60 20.29 -20.25
N THR A 221 -11.15 19.82 -21.41
CA THR A 221 -12.04 19.30 -22.46
C THR A 221 -11.63 17.92 -22.93
N THR A 222 -12.61 17.06 -23.18
CA THR A 222 -12.42 15.72 -23.73
C THR A 222 -13.64 15.33 -24.58
N ASN A 223 -13.39 14.86 -25.82
CA ASN A 223 -14.43 14.39 -26.74
C ASN A 223 -15.65 15.34 -26.87
N GLY A 224 -15.41 16.65 -26.90
CA GLY A 224 -16.44 17.68 -27.03
C GLY A 224 -17.20 18.02 -25.74
N VAL A 225 -16.83 17.43 -24.61
CA VAL A 225 -17.37 17.76 -23.29
C VAL A 225 -16.34 18.58 -22.52
N THR A 226 -16.77 19.65 -21.87
CA THR A 226 -15.92 20.51 -21.03
C THR A 226 -16.24 20.30 -19.56
N PHE A 227 -15.22 20.41 -18.73
CA PHE A 227 -15.33 20.40 -17.27
C PHE A 227 -14.65 21.63 -16.70
N ALA A 228 -15.38 22.43 -15.93
CA ALA A 228 -14.82 23.51 -15.17
C ALA A 228 -13.84 22.97 -14.12
N LEU A 229 -12.71 23.64 -13.95
CA LEU A 229 -11.69 23.29 -12.95
C LEU A 229 -11.87 24.11 -11.67
N ASP A 230 -13.09 24.55 -11.38
CA ASP A 230 -13.38 25.34 -10.18
C ASP A 230 -13.08 24.52 -8.92
N GLY A 231 -12.23 25.07 -8.05
CA GLY A 231 -11.76 24.38 -6.84
C GLY A 231 -10.55 23.46 -7.04
N TYR A 232 -10.08 23.22 -8.26
CA TYR A 232 -8.82 22.51 -8.47
C TYR A 232 -7.62 23.40 -8.08
N HIS A 233 -6.71 22.84 -7.29
CA HIS A 233 -5.48 23.52 -6.87
C HIS A 233 -4.28 22.96 -7.64
N ALA A 234 -3.88 23.66 -8.69
CA ALA A 234 -2.71 23.31 -9.47
C ALA A 234 -1.42 23.74 -8.75
N GLU A 235 -0.41 22.87 -8.78
CA GLU A 235 0.94 23.18 -8.26
C GLU A 235 1.74 24.02 -9.27
N THR A 236 1.35 23.98 -10.54
CA THR A 236 1.93 24.75 -11.64
C THR A 236 0.83 25.50 -12.42
N PRO A 237 1.13 26.66 -13.05
CA PRO A 237 0.12 27.37 -13.85
C PRO A 237 -0.47 26.48 -14.95
N LEU A 238 -1.79 26.45 -15.03
CA LEU A 238 -2.50 25.76 -16.09
C LEU A 238 -2.48 26.61 -17.37
N VAL A 239 -2.00 26.05 -18.46
CA VAL A 239 -1.87 26.75 -19.75
C VAL A 239 -2.77 26.09 -20.78
N ALA A 240 -3.61 26.87 -21.46
CA ALA A 240 -4.44 26.40 -22.56
C ALA A 240 -3.59 25.82 -23.71
N GLY A 241 -4.11 24.82 -24.40
CA GLY A 241 -3.42 24.05 -25.45
C GLY A 241 -2.55 22.92 -24.94
N ARG A 242 -2.50 22.70 -23.61
CA ARG A 242 -1.73 21.60 -23.02
C ARG A 242 -2.56 20.32 -22.99
N ALA A 243 -2.02 19.23 -23.55
CA ALA A 243 -2.59 17.89 -23.43
C ALA A 243 -2.40 17.38 -22.00
N VAL A 244 -3.50 16.94 -21.37
CA VAL A 244 -3.51 16.51 -19.98
C VAL A 244 -4.37 15.26 -19.77
N VAL A 245 -4.19 14.63 -18.62
CA VAL A 245 -5.04 13.56 -18.13
C VAL A 245 -5.69 14.00 -16.82
N LEU A 246 -7.01 14.08 -16.81
CA LEU A 246 -7.78 14.33 -15.59
C LEU A 246 -8.00 13.02 -14.86
N GLY A 247 -7.54 12.94 -13.62
CA GLY A 247 -7.73 11.80 -12.72
C GLY A 247 -8.77 12.11 -11.64
N VAL A 248 -9.78 11.27 -11.50
CA VAL A 248 -10.78 11.37 -10.43
C VAL A 248 -11.02 10.01 -9.81
N ARG A 249 -10.95 9.91 -8.48
CA ARG A 249 -11.20 8.64 -7.80
C ARG A 249 -12.68 8.28 -7.81
N PRO A 250 -13.03 6.96 -7.79
CA PRO A 250 -14.43 6.49 -7.85
C PRO A 250 -15.33 7.09 -6.76
N GLU A 251 -14.81 7.35 -5.57
CA GLU A 251 -15.53 7.97 -4.47
C GLU A 251 -15.72 9.48 -4.60
N HIS A 252 -15.03 10.13 -5.52
CA HIS A 252 -15.15 11.58 -5.82
C HIS A 252 -15.97 11.85 -7.09
N VAL A 253 -16.48 10.81 -7.71
CA VAL A 253 -17.48 10.92 -8.76
C VAL A 253 -18.86 10.84 -8.12
N ARG A 254 -19.71 11.83 -8.38
CA ARG A 254 -21.05 11.96 -7.80
C ARG A 254 -22.13 11.61 -8.83
N VAL A 255 -23.19 10.98 -8.39
CA VAL A 255 -24.31 10.58 -9.26
C VAL A 255 -25.64 11.03 -8.67
N ASP A 256 -26.49 11.65 -9.52
CA ASP A 256 -27.86 12.07 -9.21
C ASP A 256 -27.95 12.93 -7.93
N ALA A 257 -28.55 12.36 -6.85
CA ALA A 257 -28.78 13.08 -5.58
C ALA A 257 -27.51 13.44 -4.81
N ASP A 258 -26.37 12.77 -5.10
CA ASP A 258 -25.10 13.06 -4.41
C ASP A 258 -24.38 14.27 -5.00
N ILE A 259 -24.88 14.85 -6.10
CA ILE A 259 -24.31 16.02 -6.75
C ILE A 259 -24.69 17.26 -5.93
N VAL A 260 -23.68 17.91 -5.36
CA VAL A 260 -23.83 19.15 -4.61
C VAL A 260 -23.05 20.25 -5.32
N GLY A 261 -23.73 21.01 -6.19
CA GLY A 261 -23.12 22.07 -6.99
C GLY A 261 -22.23 21.57 -8.14
N GLY A 262 -21.65 22.51 -8.89
CA GLY A 262 -20.76 22.21 -10.01
C GLY A 262 -21.49 21.87 -11.31
N GLU A 263 -20.71 21.55 -12.35
CA GLU A 263 -21.23 21.12 -13.64
C GLU A 263 -21.80 19.70 -13.55
N VAL A 264 -22.95 19.51 -14.25
CA VAL A 264 -23.65 18.23 -14.30
C VAL A 264 -23.68 17.73 -15.72
N HIS A 265 -23.29 16.49 -15.92
CA HIS A 265 -23.23 15.81 -17.21
C HIS A 265 -24.19 14.60 -17.21
N GLU A 266 -24.55 14.12 -18.40
CA GLU A 266 -25.32 12.88 -18.55
C GLU A 266 -24.35 11.72 -18.79
N ALA A 267 -24.55 10.60 -18.07
CA ALA A 267 -23.82 9.36 -18.25
C ALA A 267 -24.78 8.18 -18.33
N ILE A 268 -24.32 7.07 -18.89
CA ILE A 268 -25.12 5.84 -19.03
C ILE A 268 -24.48 4.75 -18.18
N VAL A 269 -25.28 4.09 -17.36
CA VAL A 269 -24.84 2.93 -16.56
C VAL A 269 -24.55 1.77 -17.51
N ASP A 270 -23.34 1.23 -17.45
CA ASP A 270 -22.90 0.06 -18.19
C ASP A 270 -23.15 -1.23 -17.40
N ILE A 271 -22.65 -1.27 -16.15
CA ILE A 271 -22.80 -2.42 -15.24
C ILE A 271 -22.80 -1.96 -13.79
N GLU A 272 -23.44 -2.74 -12.91
CA GLU A 272 -23.40 -2.61 -11.46
C GLU A 272 -22.74 -3.84 -10.84
N GLU A 273 -21.82 -3.63 -9.90
CA GLU A 273 -21.19 -4.65 -9.08
C GLU A 273 -21.57 -4.43 -7.60
N PRO A 274 -22.54 -5.17 -7.05
CA PRO A 274 -22.88 -5.09 -5.63
C PRO A 274 -21.76 -5.66 -4.76
N MET A 275 -21.22 -4.84 -3.84
CA MET A 275 -20.14 -5.23 -2.94
C MET A 275 -20.57 -5.35 -1.47
N GLY A 276 -21.86 -5.27 -1.20
CA GLY A 276 -22.45 -5.34 0.13
C GLY A 276 -22.67 -3.96 0.74
N ALA A 277 -21.71 -3.41 1.46
CA ALA A 277 -21.81 -2.07 2.05
C ALA A 277 -21.83 -0.95 1.00
N ASP A 278 -21.09 -1.16 -0.08
CA ASP A 278 -21.01 -0.25 -1.24
C ASP A 278 -21.43 -0.99 -2.50
N ASN A 279 -21.78 -0.23 -3.55
CA ASN A 279 -21.88 -0.71 -4.91
C ASN A 279 -20.87 0.02 -5.78
N LEU A 280 -20.29 -0.68 -6.73
CA LEU A 280 -19.49 -0.11 -7.78
C LEU A 280 -20.32 -0.07 -9.06
N ILE A 281 -20.48 1.11 -9.65
CA ILE A 281 -21.12 1.27 -10.94
C ILE A 281 -20.12 1.72 -11.99
N TRP A 282 -20.22 1.16 -13.17
CA TRP A 282 -19.42 1.56 -14.33
C TRP A 282 -20.30 2.41 -15.24
N LEU A 283 -19.82 3.60 -15.55
CA LEU A 283 -20.53 4.59 -16.38
C LEU A 283 -19.80 4.80 -17.69
N LYS A 284 -20.55 4.98 -18.77
CA LYS A 284 -20.07 5.49 -20.05
C LYS A 284 -20.40 6.97 -20.15
N HIS A 285 -19.37 7.81 -20.29
CA HIS A 285 -19.49 9.25 -20.46
C HIS A 285 -18.40 9.77 -21.37
N ALA A 286 -18.76 10.59 -22.39
CA ALA A 286 -17.80 11.21 -23.31
C ALA A 286 -16.77 10.23 -23.91
N GLY A 287 -17.19 9.00 -24.24
CA GLY A 287 -16.29 7.96 -24.78
C GLY A 287 -15.36 7.30 -23.77
N HIS A 288 -15.44 7.67 -22.49
CA HIS A 288 -14.69 7.05 -21.39
C HIS A 288 -15.58 6.11 -20.59
N THR A 289 -14.96 5.09 -20.00
CA THR A 289 -15.57 4.25 -18.96
C THR A 289 -15.04 4.70 -17.61
N MET A 290 -15.94 4.98 -16.68
CA MET A 290 -15.63 5.46 -15.34
C MET A 290 -16.24 4.56 -14.28
N SER A 291 -15.49 4.22 -13.25
CA SER A 291 -16.02 3.55 -12.06
C SER A 291 -16.45 4.58 -11.02
N VAL A 292 -17.57 4.34 -10.37
CA VAL A 292 -18.13 5.20 -9.33
C VAL A 292 -18.52 4.37 -8.13
N ARG A 293 -18.17 4.80 -6.95
CA ARG A 293 -18.56 4.16 -5.69
C ARG A 293 -19.81 4.84 -5.14
N VAL A 294 -20.87 4.06 -4.92
CA VAL A 294 -22.13 4.52 -4.35
C VAL A 294 -22.54 3.67 -3.14
N GLY A 295 -23.44 4.18 -2.31
CA GLY A 295 -23.94 3.42 -1.15
C GLY A 295 -24.64 2.13 -1.56
N GLY A 296 -24.43 1.03 -0.82
CA GLY A 296 -24.92 -0.31 -1.14
C GLY A 296 -26.44 -0.49 -1.17
N HIS A 297 -27.20 0.52 -0.72
CA HIS A 297 -28.67 0.53 -0.81
C HIS A 297 -29.21 1.03 -2.16
N ARG A 298 -28.36 1.67 -2.97
CA ARG A 298 -28.74 2.18 -4.31
C ARG A 298 -28.60 1.07 -5.34
N ARG A 299 -29.50 1.08 -6.33
CA ARG A 299 -29.47 0.13 -7.45
C ARG A 299 -29.56 0.87 -8.77
N PHE A 300 -28.81 0.37 -9.75
CA PHE A 300 -28.70 0.96 -11.07
C PHE A 300 -28.78 -0.14 -12.13
N SER A 301 -29.79 -0.05 -13.02
CA SER A 301 -29.89 -0.99 -14.12
C SER A 301 -29.01 -0.56 -15.30
N PRO A 302 -28.36 -1.49 -16.00
CA PRO A 302 -27.66 -1.19 -17.25
C PRO A 302 -28.55 -0.43 -18.25
N GLY A 303 -27.97 0.56 -18.93
CA GLY A 303 -28.68 1.45 -19.85
C GLY A 303 -29.41 2.63 -19.19
N THR A 304 -29.48 2.70 -17.87
CA THR A 304 -30.09 3.84 -17.16
C THR A 304 -29.22 5.10 -17.37
N LYS A 305 -29.88 6.22 -17.70
CA LYS A 305 -29.25 7.53 -17.72
C LYS A 305 -29.18 8.08 -16.31
N VAL A 306 -28.01 8.60 -15.93
CA VAL A 306 -27.75 9.23 -14.64
C VAL A 306 -27.09 10.58 -14.85
N ARG A 307 -27.29 11.48 -13.89
CA ARG A 307 -26.53 12.73 -13.83
C ARG A 307 -25.18 12.45 -13.18
N LEU A 308 -24.12 13.01 -13.74
CA LEU A 308 -22.72 12.84 -13.32
C LEU A 308 -22.13 14.20 -12.91
N GLY A 309 -21.52 14.27 -11.76
CA GLY A 309 -20.71 15.40 -11.30
C GLY A 309 -19.34 14.92 -10.82
N LEU A 310 -18.31 15.74 -11.02
CA LEU A 310 -16.94 15.46 -10.56
C LEU A 310 -16.58 16.42 -9.45
N ASP A 311 -16.02 15.90 -8.35
CA ASP A 311 -15.45 16.72 -7.27
C ASP A 311 -14.05 17.18 -7.68
N MET A 312 -13.95 18.38 -8.27
CA MET A 312 -12.69 18.92 -8.77
C MET A 312 -11.71 19.27 -7.66
N THR A 313 -12.16 19.50 -6.43
CA THR A 313 -11.26 19.76 -5.30
C THR A 313 -10.38 18.57 -4.95
N MET A 314 -10.85 17.37 -5.30
CA MET A 314 -10.19 16.08 -5.07
C MET A 314 -9.63 15.45 -6.36
N ALA A 315 -9.71 16.16 -7.47
CA ALA A 315 -9.18 15.72 -8.75
C ALA A 315 -7.65 15.84 -8.80
N SER A 316 -7.06 15.22 -9.81
CA SER A 316 -5.64 15.35 -10.13
C SER A 316 -5.50 15.60 -11.64
N LEU A 317 -4.69 16.57 -12.03
CA LEU A 317 -4.29 16.76 -13.44
C LEU A 317 -2.86 16.27 -13.61
N PHE A 318 -2.62 15.56 -14.70
CA PHE A 318 -1.30 15.09 -15.09
C PHE A 318 -1.00 15.58 -16.51
N ASP A 319 0.24 15.95 -16.74
CA ASP A 319 0.72 16.21 -18.09
C ASP A 319 0.68 14.91 -18.91
N ALA A 320 0.14 14.96 -20.11
CA ALA A 320 -0.06 13.76 -20.93
C ALA A 320 1.25 13.17 -21.46
N GLN A 321 2.33 13.95 -21.54
CA GLN A 321 3.62 13.52 -22.07
C GLN A 321 4.58 13.06 -20.96
N SER A 322 4.75 13.87 -19.92
CA SER A 322 5.65 13.52 -18.79
C SER A 322 5.00 12.58 -17.78
N GLU A 323 3.67 12.45 -17.79
CA GLU A 323 2.85 11.75 -16.80
C GLU A 323 2.92 12.34 -15.38
N GLU A 324 3.66 13.42 -15.16
CA GLU A 324 3.80 14.07 -13.85
C GLU A 324 2.56 14.93 -13.52
N ARG A 325 2.27 15.05 -12.21
CA ARG A 325 1.18 15.87 -11.69
C ARG A 325 1.45 17.37 -11.95
N LEU A 326 0.38 18.13 -12.22
CA LEU A 326 0.38 19.57 -12.45
C LEU A 326 -0.06 20.37 -11.22
#